data_d62fe5a662a09371df4afaaa6648f972
#
_entry.id   d62fe5a662a09371df4afaaa6648f972
#
_cell.length_a   1.000
_cell.length_b   1.000
_cell.length_c   1.000
_cell.angle_alpha   90.00
_cell.angle_beta   90.00
_cell.angle_gamma   90.00
#
_symmetry.space_group_name_H-M   'P 1'
#
loop_
_entity.id
_entity.type
_entity.pdbx_description
1 polymer ?
#
loop_
_entity_poly.entity_id
_entity_poly.type
_entity_poly.pdbx_seq_one_letter_code
_entity_poly.pdbx_strand_id
1 'polypeptide(L)'
;MEKERETEMTGTYVCVDLETTGLEPKRDRIIEIGAVKVRDGVPQEEFSTLVNPQRQLEERIVTLTGIQEEDLKDAPRIEEVLPKFLEFAEELPLLGHAVLFDFSFLKRAAVNLGYPFERKGVDTLQIARKYLPELESRSLGFLCSYYEIPHTAHRALGDARATAALYGRLGKQFYEKEWEQNLLTPGKNLFCPHPLI
;
A
#
# COMPACT_ATOMS: atom_id res chain seq x y z
N MET A 1 -39.03 12.14 4.73
CA MET A 1 -38.18 11.00 4.38
C MET A 1 -37.02 11.57 3.59
N GLU A 2 -35.97 12.02 4.29
CA GLU A 2 -34.70 12.36 3.69
C GLU A 2 -34.03 11.02 3.29
N LYS A 3 -33.80 10.85 1.99
CA LYS A 3 -32.90 9.82 1.50
C LYS A 3 -31.54 10.10 2.11
N GLU A 4 -31.07 9.22 2.99
CA GLU A 4 -29.67 9.11 3.32
C GLU A 4 -28.92 8.99 1.98
N ARG A 5 -28.24 10.06 1.58
CA ARG A 5 -27.26 9.98 0.52
C ARG A 5 -26.13 9.15 1.10
N GLU A 6 -26.08 7.88 0.71
CA GLU A 6 -24.85 7.10 0.83
C GLU A 6 -23.75 7.93 0.17
N THR A 7 -22.88 8.45 0.99
CA THR A 7 -21.76 9.24 0.52
C THR A 7 -20.72 8.25 -0.01
N GLU A 8 -20.84 7.95 -1.29
CA GLU A 8 -19.88 7.11 -2.00
C GLU A 8 -18.56 7.87 -2.07
N MET A 9 -17.48 7.18 -1.71
CA MET A 9 -16.14 7.68 -1.93
C MET A 9 -15.91 7.71 -3.44
N THR A 10 -15.99 8.90 -4.02
CA THR A 10 -15.79 9.09 -5.45
C THR A 10 -14.30 9.13 -5.78
N GLY A 11 -13.93 8.51 -6.87
CA GLY A 11 -12.57 8.55 -7.40
C GLY A 11 -11.98 7.18 -7.69
N THR A 12 -10.93 7.21 -8.49
CA THR A 12 -10.16 6.01 -8.85
C THR A 12 -8.77 6.11 -8.26
N TYR A 13 -8.31 5.04 -7.61
CA TYR A 13 -7.00 4.94 -6.99
C TYR A 13 -6.47 3.51 -7.05
N VAL A 14 -5.18 3.35 -6.82
CA VAL A 14 -4.54 2.04 -6.68
C VAL A 14 -4.12 1.84 -5.24
N CYS A 15 -4.73 0.87 -4.56
CA CYS A 15 -4.24 0.43 -3.27
C CYS A 15 -3.06 -0.51 -3.48
N VAL A 16 -1.93 -0.23 -2.83
CA VAL A 16 -0.68 -0.98 -3.02
C VAL A 16 -0.09 -1.34 -1.67
N ASP A 17 0.52 -2.52 -1.64
CA ASP A 17 1.36 -3.01 -0.55
C ASP A 17 2.53 -3.80 -1.13
N LEU A 18 3.67 -3.77 -0.47
CA LEU A 18 4.90 -4.41 -0.88
C LEU A 18 5.48 -5.29 0.22
N GLU A 19 5.96 -6.48 -0.15
CA GLU A 19 6.93 -7.19 0.67
C GLU A 19 8.34 -6.89 0.17
N THR A 20 9.28 -6.77 1.10
CA THR A 20 10.65 -6.34 0.80
C THR A 20 11.68 -7.14 1.59
N THR A 21 12.94 -7.12 1.16
CA THR A 21 14.04 -7.77 1.89
C THR A 21 14.47 -7.01 3.15
N GLY A 22 13.90 -5.83 3.39
CA GLY A 22 14.20 -4.97 4.53
C GLY A 22 13.59 -3.59 4.37
N LEU A 23 14.03 -2.62 5.16
CA LEU A 23 13.32 -1.34 5.35
C LEU A 23 13.94 -0.17 4.57
N GLU A 24 15.10 -0.36 3.95
CA GLU A 24 15.85 0.72 3.33
C GLU A 24 15.80 0.65 1.79
N PRO A 25 15.04 1.49 1.08
CA PRO A 25 14.89 1.44 -0.39
C PRO A 25 16.21 1.53 -1.17
N LYS A 26 17.26 2.08 -0.55
CA LYS A 26 18.61 2.17 -1.17
C LYS A 26 19.35 0.84 -1.15
N ARG A 27 19.07 -0.03 -0.19
CA ARG A 27 19.78 -1.29 0.07
C ARG A 27 18.93 -2.50 -0.20
N ASP A 28 17.65 -2.40 0.14
CA ASP A 28 16.72 -3.51 0.09
C ASP A 28 15.99 -3.58 -1.24
N ARG A 29 15.30 -4.70 -1.46
CA ARG A 29 14.64 -5.03 -2.72
C ARG A 29 13.20 -5.43 -2.48
N ILE A 30 12.34 -5.14 -3.43
CA ILE A 30 10.97 -5.63 -3.48
C ILE A 30 11.01 -7.13 -3.76
N ILE A 31 10.20 -7.92 -3.05
CA ILE A 31 10.03 -9.36 -3.24
C ILE A 31 8.58 -9.74 -3.58
N GLU A 32 7.60 -8.90 -3.29
CA GLU A 32 6.23 -9.06 -3.73
C GLU A 32 5.60 -7.68 -3.98
N ILE A 33 4.76 -7.57 -5.00
CA ILE A 33 3.89 -6.41 -5.23
C ILE A 33 2.46 -6.91 -5.26
N GLY A 34 1.63 -6.36 -4.38
CA GLY A 34 0.19 -6.56 -4.38
C GLY A 34 -0.52 -5.23 -4.58
N ALA A 35 -1.47 -5.18 -5.50
CA ALA A 35 -2.23 -3.96 -5.71
C ALA A 35 -3.67 -4.23 -6.15
N VAL A 36 -4.57 -3.31 -5.80
CA VAL A 36 -5.98 -3.34 -6.17
C VAL A 36 -6.36 -1.99 -6.75
N LYS A 37 -6.82 -1.97 -7.98
CA LYS A 37 -7.42 -0.77 -8.58
C LYS A 37 -8.87 -0.65 -8.10
N VAL A 38 -9.20 0.46 -7.51
CA VAL A 38 -10.53 0.74 -6.94
C VAL A 38 -11.14 1.94 -7.66
N ARG A 39 -12.39 1.82 -8.06
CA ARG A 39 -13.18 2.91 -8.63
C ARG A 39 -14.45 3.10 -7.82
N ASP A 40 -14.66 4.31 -7.31
CA ASP A 40 -15.84 4.68 -6.53
C ASP A 40 -16.13 3.68 -5.39
N GLY A 41 -15.07 3.31 -4.67
CA GLY A 41 -15.13 2.36 -3.55
C GLY A 41 -15.27 0.89 -3.95
N VAL A 42 -15.32 0.55 -5.24
CA VAL A 42 -15.48 -0.82 -5.74
C VAL A 42 -14.16 -1.33 -6.35
N PRO A 43 -13.59 -2.45 -5.84
CA PRO A 43 -12.45 -3.11 -6.48
C PRO A 43 -12.78 -3.52 -7.93
N GLN A 44 -11.87 -3.22 -8.87
CA GLN A 44 -12.04 -3.51 -10.29
C GLN A 44 -11.04 -4.55 -10.78
N GLU A 45 -9.76 -4.30 -10.57
CA GLU A 45 -8.65 -5.09 -11.09
C GLU A 45 -7.62 -5.31 -10.00
N GLU A 46 -6.86 -6.38 -10.12
CA GLU A 46 -5.81 -6.73 -9.18
C GLU A 46 -4.49 -7.00 -9.91
N PHE A 47 -3.41 -6.63 -9.24
CA PHE A 47 -2.05 -6.94 -9.65
C PHE A 47 -1.37 -7.67 -8.50
N SER A 48 -0.80 -8.84 -8.77
CA SER A 48 -0.08 -9.62 -7.78
C SER A 48 1.07 -10.35 -8.43
N THR A 49 2.28 -10.17 -7.93
CA THR A 49 3.45 -10.88 -8.43
C THR A 49 4.54 -10.95 -7.39
N LEU A 50 5.23 -12.08 -7.32
CA LEU A 50 6.53 -12.18 -6.68
C LEU A 50 7.59 -11.52 -7.56
N VAL A 51 8.67 -11.06 -6.92
CA VAL A 51 9.80 -10.40 -7.59
C VAL A 51 11.10 -11.02 -7.09
N ASN A 52 11.92 -11.50 -8.01
CA ASN A 52 13.24 -12.01 -7.68
C ASN A 52 14.20 -10.88 -7.26
N PRO A 53 14.60 -10.80 -5.98
CA PRO A 53 15.47 -9.73 -5.49
C PRO A 53 16.95 -9.91 -5.90
N GLN A 54 17.30 -11.03 -6.52
CA GLN A 54 18.67 -11.43 -6.88
C GLN A 54 19.62 -11.47 -5.68
N ARG A 55 19.11 -11.83 -4.53
CA ARG A 55 19.87 -11.98 -3.27
C ARG A 55 19.12 -12.93 -2.33
N GLN A 56 19.83 -13.48 -1.37
CA GLN A 56 19.23 -14.32 -0.32
C GLN A 56 18.34 -13.50 0.60
N LEU A 57 17.32 -14.15 1.14
CA LEU A 57 16.46 -13.59 2.16
C LEU A 57 17.06 -13.80 3.55
N GLU A 58 16.92 -12.80 4.39
CA GLU A 58 17.16 -12.98 5.81
C GLU A 58 16.02 -13.82 6.43
N GLU A 59 16.34 -14.70 7.37
CA GLU A 59 15.38 -15.59 8.03
C GLU A 59 14.18 -14.85 8.63
N ARG A 60 14.40 -13.64 9.14
CA ARG A 60 13.35 -12.78 9.66
C ARG A 60 12.30 -12.40 8.59
N ILE A 61 12.74 -12.21 7.33
CA ILE A 61 11.84 -11.87 6.22
C ILE A 61 11.02 -13.10 5.84
N VAL A 62 11.67 -14.26 5.74
CA VAL A 62 10.99 -15.54 5.49
C VAL A 62 9.94 -15.81 6.58
N THR A 63 10.29 -15.60 7.84
CA THR A 63 9.37 -15.80 8.98
C THR A 63 8.20 -14.80 8.93
N LEU A 64 8.46 -13.55 8.56
CA LEU A 64 7.45 -12.49 8.51
C LEU A 64 6.46 -12.70 7.36
N THR A 65 6.95 -12.92 6.15
CA THR A 65 6.14 -12.94 4.91
C THR A 65 5.67 -14.34 4.51
N GLY A 66 6.36 -15.37 5.02
CA GLY A 66 6.18 -16.76 4.59
C GLY A 66 6.76 -17.06 3.20
N ILE A 67 7.31 -16.06 2.49
CA ILE A 67 7.92 -16.23 1.16
C ILE A 67 9.26 -16.92 1.30
N GLN A 68 9.44 -18.02 0.56
CA GLN A 68 10.68 -18.80 0.56
C GLN A 68 11.60 -18.39 -0.60
N GLU A 69 12.90 -18.67 -0.50
CA GLU A 69 13.83 -18.40 -1.59
C GLU A 69 13.47 -19.17 -2.87
N GLU A 70 12.93 -20.38 -2.71
CA GLU A 70 12.46 -21.22 -3.79
C GLU A 70 11.33 -20.56 -4.59
N ASP A 71 10.43 -19.83 -3.92
CA ASP A 71 9.31 -19.11 -4.56
C ASP A 71 9.81 -17.97 -5.44
N LEU A 72 10.97 -17.39 -5.08
CA LEU A 72 11.55 -16.23 -5.76
C LEU A 72 12.53 -16.60 -6.89
N LYS A 73 13.01 -17.83 -6.90
CA LYS A 73 14.08 -18.27 -7.82
C LYS A 73 13.70 -18.07 -9.28
N ASP A 74 12.47 -18.44 -9.64
CA ASP A 74 11.94 -18.35 -11.00
C ASP A 74 11.00 -17.16 -11.18
N ALA A 75 10.84 -16.31 -10.14
CA ALA A 75 10.05 -15.10 -10.24
C ALA A 75 10.71 -14.08 -11.17
N PRO A 76 9.92 -13.24 -11.87
CA PRO A 76 10.46 -12.18 -12.72
C PRO A 76 11.24 -11.15 -11.89
N ARG A 77 12.18 -10.47 -12.53
CA ARG A 77 12.96 -9.40 -11.91
C ARG A 77 12.18 -8.09 -11.92
N ILE A 78 12.64 -7.14 -11.11
CA ILE A 78 11.98 -5.82 -10.99
C ILE A 78 11.95 -5.08 -12.34
N GLU A 79 12.95 -5.30 -13.21
CA GLU A 79 13.03 -4.73 -14.56
C GLU A 79 11.88 -5.20 -15.46
N GLU A 80 11.34 -6.39 -15.22
CA GLU A 80 10.22 -6.97 -15.96
C GLU A 80 8.87 -6.64 -15.33
N VAL A 81 8.86 -6.52 -14.00
CA VAL A 81 7.64 -6.32 -13.21
C VAL A 81 7.22 -4.85 -13.18
N LEU A 82 8.18 -3.95 -12.95
CA LEU A 82 7.86 -2.53 -12.75
C LEU A 82 7.13 -1.89 -13.93
N PRO A 83 7.52 -2.11 -15.19
CA PRO A 83 6.76 -1.55 -16.34
C PRO A 83 5.31 -2.01 -16.35
N LYS A 84 5.03 -3.28 -16.03
CA LYS A 84 3.67 -3.84 -15.95
C LYS A 84 2.88 -3.23 -14.80
N PHE A 85 3.52 -3.03 -13.66
CA PHE A 85 2.90 -2.34 -12.53
C PHE A 85 2.58 -0.88 -12.86
N LEU A 86 3.48 -0.16 -13.53
CA LEU A 86 3.26 1.22 -13.94
C LEU A 86 2.10 1.33 -14.97
N GLU A 87 2.01 0.39 -15.91
CA GLU A 87 0.88 0.28 -16.83
C GLU A 87 -0.44 0.01 -16.08
N PHE A 88 -0.44 -0.94 -15.15
CA PHE A 88 -1.60 -1.23 -14.29
C PHE A 88 -2.01 -0.01 -13.46
N ALA A 89 -1.04 0.65 -12.82
CA ALA A 89 -1.31 1.77 -11.93
C ALA A 89 -1.67 3.07 -12.66
N GLU A 90 -1.34 3.18 -13.96
CA GLU A 90 -1.52 4.40 -14.75
C GLU A 90 -0.93 5.63 -14.02
N GLU A 91 -1.57 6.79 -14.11
CA GLU A 91 -1.23 8.00 -13.33
C GLU A 91 -2.09 8.15 -12.06
N LEU A 92 -2.73 7.07 -11.60
CA LEU A 92 -3.64 7.09 -10.47
C LEU A 92 -2.91 7.34 -9.15
N PRO A 93 -3.59 7.97 -8.18
CA PRO A 93 -3.07 8.08 -6.81
C PRO A 93 -2.84 6.71 -6.19
N LEU A 94 -1.78 6.60 -5.39
CA LEU A 94 -1.53 5.41 -4.60
C LEU A 94 -2.16 5.53 -3.22
N LEU A 95 -2.80 4.48 -2.76
CA LEU A 95 -3.33 4.35 -1.41
C LEU A 95 -2.59 3.20 -0.72
N GLY A 96 -2.23 3.38 0.54
CA GLY A 96 -1.57 2.34 1.33
C GLY A 96 -1.71 2.59 2.82
N HIS A 97 -1.25 1.64 3.62
CA HIS A 97 -1.14 1.78 5.07
C HIS A 97 0.32 2.03 5.44
N ALA A 98 0.67 3.28 5.75
CA ALA A 98 2.03 3.81 5.74
C ALA A 98 2.63 3.89 4.31
N VAL A 99 1.84 4.34 3.36
CA VAL A 99 2.11 4.33 1.90
C VAL A 99 3.46 4.95 1.49
N LEU A 100 4.07 5.78 2.31
CA LEU A 100 5.38 6.36 2.04
C LEU A 100 6.48 5.29 1.97
N PHE A 101 6.33 4.19 2.68
CA PHE A 101 7.23 3.05 2.58
C PHE A 101 7.18 2.46 1.17
N ASP A 102 6.01 2.04 0.72
CA ASP A 102 5.79 1.42 -0.60
C ASP A 102 6.19 2.37 -1.73
N PHE A 103 5.74 3.63 -1.62
CA PHE A 103 6.09 4.69 -2.56
C PHE A 103 7.61 4.84 -2.70
N SER A 104 8.35 4.80 -1.60
CA SER A 104 9.81 4.99 -1.60
C SER A 104 10.55 3.86 -2.34
N PHE A 105 10.10 2.62 -2.19
CA PHE A 105 10.62 1.45 -2.91
C PHE A 105 10.28 1.50 -4.40
N LEU A 106 9.01 1.78 -4.74
CA LEU A 106 8.57 1.92 -6.13
C LEU A 106 9.30 3.07 -6.84
N LYS A 107 9.39 4.23 -6.19
CA LYS A 107 10.13 5.39 -6.72
C LYS A 107 11.60 5.04 -6.94
N ARG A 108 12.22 4.36 -5.99
CA ARG A 108 13.62 3.94 -6.14
C ARG A 108 13.83 2.99 -7.31
N ALA A 109 12.95 2.00 -7.45
CA ALA A 109 12.99 1.07 -8.57
C ALA A 109 12.79 1.81 -9.92
N ALA A 110 11.80 2.70 -9.99
CA ALA A 110 11.51 3.48 -11.17
C ALA A 110 12.69 4.37 -11.60
N VAL A 111 13.27 5.11 -10.66
CA VAL A 111 14.44 5.97 -10.93
C VAL A 111 15.64 5.15 -11.42
N ASN A 112 15.89 3.98 -10.82
CA ASN A 112 16.99 3.12 -11.24
C ASN A 112 16.81 2.58 -12.68
N LEU A 113 15.57 2.44 -13.13
CA LEU A 113 15.21 1.95 -14.47
C LEU A 113 14.91 3.08 -15.47
N GLY A 114 15.06 4.35 -15.04
CA GLY A 114 14.84 5.51 -15.92
C GLY A 114 13.37 5.88 -16.16
N TYR A 115 12.44 5.37 -15.33
CA TYR A 115 11.03 5.73 -15.41
C TYR A 115 10.73 6.96 -14.53
N PRO A 116 9.91 7.90 -15.01
CA PRO A 116 9.35 8.94 -14.17
C PRO A 116 8.38 8.30 -13.16
N PHE A 117 8.43 8.76 -11.91
CA PHE A 117 7.52 8.28 -10.87
C PHE A 117 7.17 9.40 -9.90
N GLU A 118 6.10 10.09 -10.22
CA GLU A 118 5.50 11.11 -9.35
C GLU A 118 4.03 10.78 -9.21
N ARG A 119 3.60 10.49 -7.97
CA ARG A 119 2.23 10.09 -7.64
C ARG A 119 1.75 10.85 -6.42
N LYS A 120 0.46 11.15 -6.38
CA LYS A 120 -0.21 11.51 -5.13
C LYS A 120 -0.39 10.25 -4.30
N GLY A 121 -0.38 10.39 -2.98
CA GLY A 121 -0.59 9.27 -2.07
C GLY A 121 -1.67 9.57 -1.05
N VAL A 122 -2.38 8.53 -0.63
CA VAL A 122 -3.31 8.54 0.50
C VAL A 122 -2.83 7.52 1.52
N ASP A 123 -2.70 7.93 2.77
CA ASP A 123 -2.17 7.09 3.85
C ASP A 123 -3.24 6.81 4.91
N THR A 124 -3.74 5.57 4.92
CA THR A 124 -4.76 5.15 5.90
C THR A 124 -4.25 5.16 7.33
N LEU A 125 -2.93 5.00 7.56
CA LEU A 125 -2.33 5.13 8.90
C LEU A 125 -2.43 6.57 9.41
N GLN A 126 -2.17 7.56 8.56
CA GLN A 126 -2.30 8.97 8.94
C GLN A 126 -3.76 9.34 9.21
N ILE A 127 -4.68 8.83 8.40
CA ILE A 127 -6.12 8.99 8.63
C ILE A 127 -6.51 8.39 9.98
N ALA A 128 -6.11 7.15 10.25
CA ALA A 128 -6.41 6.50 11.52
C ALA A 128 -5.79 7.25 12.73
N ARG A 129 -4.59 7.77 12.60
CA ARG A 129 -3.96 8.60 13.65
C ARG A 129 -4.75 9.87 13.94
N LYS A 130 -5.30 10.51 12.90
CA LYS A 130 -6.07 11.75 13.04
C LYS A 130 -7.44 11.50 13.66
N TYR A 131 -8.16 10.49 13.19
CA TYR A 131 -9.58 10.29 13.51
C TYR A 131 -9.86 9.24 14.60
N LEU A 132 -8.86 8.42 14.94
CA LEU A 132 -8.95 7.36 15.95
C LEU A 132 -7.82 7.48 16.98
N PRO A 133 -7.59 8.66 17.58
CA PRO A 133 -6.46 8.86 18.50
C PRO A 133 -6.58 8.04 19.80
N GLU A 134 -7.77 7.57 20.13
CA GLU A 134 -8.08 6.81 21.36
C GLU A 134 -7.72 5.32 21.25
N LEU A 135 -7.55 4.77 20.05
CA LEU A 135 -7.23 3.36 19.89
C LEU A 135 -5.80 3.06 20.38
N GLU A 136 -5.58 1.88 20.94
CA GLU A 136 -4.26 1.45 21.42
C GLU A 136 -3.25 1.20 20.29
N SER A 137 -3.73 0.78 19.12
CA SER A 137 -2.92 0.56 17.93
C SER A 137 -3.61 1.06 16.66
N ARG A 138 -2.83 1.43 15.66
CA ARG A 138 -3.28 1.79 14.30
C ARG A 138 -2.56 0.94 13.26
N SER A 139 -2.02 -0.22 13.64
CA SER A 139 -1.51 -1.19 12.67
C SER A 139 -2.64 -1.71 11.80
N LEU A 140 -2.34 -2.10 10.56
CA LEU A 140 -3.35 -2.63 9.63
C LEU A 140 -4.11 -3.81 10.25
N GLY A 141 -3.40 -4.77 10.83
CA GLY A 141 -4.02 -5.94 11.47
C GLY A 141 -4.96 -5.58 12.62
N PHE A 142 -4.56 -4.62 13.48
CA PHE A 142 -5.42 -4.14 14.56
C PHE A 142 -6.69 -3.47 14.03
N LEU A 143 -6.54 -2.58 13.05
CA LEU A 143 -7.69 -1.88 12.44
C LEU A 143 -8.60 -2.83 11.67
N CYS A 144 -8.04 -3.82 10.99
CA CYS A 144 -8.84 -4.86 10.35
C CYS A 144 -9.67 -5.64 11.38
N SER A 145 -9.08 -6.03 12.51
CA SER A 145 -9.81 -6.67 13.60
C SER A 145 -10.89 -5.76 14.18
N TYR A 146 -10.58 -4.49 14.40
CA TYR A 146 -11.52 -3.50 14.94
C TYR A 146 -12.73 -3.26 14.03
N TYR A 147 -12.53 -3.26 12.70
CA TYR A 147 -13.59 -3.06 11.71
C TYR A 147 -14.17 -4.34 11.14
N GLU A 148 -13.78 -5.51 11.67
CA GLU A 148 -14.21 -6.83 11.20
C GLU A 148 -13.91 -7.05 9.68
N ILE A 149 -12.74 -6.58 9.24
CA ILE A 149 -12.25 -6.77 7.88
C ILE A 149 -11.45 -8.07 7.83
N PRO A 150 -11.81 -9.04 6.97
CA PRO A 150 -11.00 -10.24 6.77
C PRO A 150 -9.57 -9.87 6.34
N HIS A 151 -8.59 -10.39 7.05
CA HIS A 151 -7.20 -10.04 6.83
C HIS A 151 -6.27 -11.22 7.14
N THR A 152 -5.38 -11.52 6.20
CA THR A 152 -4.25 -12.42 6.39
C THR A 152 -3.00 -11.60 6.13
N ALA A 153 -2.28 -11.25 7.19
CA ALA A 153 -1.14 -10.34 7.14
C ALA A 153 0.05 -10.92 6.35
N HIS A 154 0.88 -10.00 5.87
CA HIS A 154 2.17 -10.28 5.24
C HIS A 154 2.08 -11.05 3.92
N ARG A 155 1.06 -10.74 3.13
CA ARG A 155 0.95 -11.07 1.71
C ARG A 155 0.43 -9.84 1.00
N ALA A 156 1.26 -9.26 0.17
CA ALA A 156 1.06 -7.93 -0.40
C ALA A 156 -0.35 -7.71 -1.01
N LEU A 157 -0.90 -8.66 -1.77
CA LEU A 157 -2.26 -8.51 -2.30
C LEU A 157 -3.32 -8.55 -1.19
N GLY A 158 -3.13 -9.39 -0.16
CA GLY A 158 -4.02 -9.48 0.99
C GLY A 158 -4.07 -8.15 1.77
N ASP A 159 -2.90 -7.57 2.02
CA ASP A 159 -2.75 -6.30 2.72
C ASP A 159 -3.30 -5.12 1.91
N ALA A 160 -3.08 -5.10 0.59
CA ALA A 160 -3.69 -4.12 -0.31
C ALA A 160 -5.23 -4.19 -0.31
N ARG A 161 -5.82 -5.39 -0.37
CA ARG A 161 -7.29 -5.58 -0.27
C ARG A 161 -7.84 -5.10 1.07
N ALA A 162 -7.18 -5.47 2.16
CA ALA A 162 -7.57 -5.08 3.51
C ALA A 162 -7.49 -3.56 3.69
N THR A 163 -6.43 -2.93 3.17
CA THR A 163 -6.25 -1.48 3.20
C THR A 163 -7.32 -0.74 2.37
N ALA A 164 -7.69 -1.26 1.20
CA ALA A 164 -8.79 -0.71 0.40
C ALA A 164 -10.13 -0.78 1.15
N ALA A 165 -10.42 -1.93 1.79
CA ALA A 165 -11.63 -2.09 2.61
C ALA A 165 -11.61 -1.17 3.84
N LEU A 166 -10.46 -1.05 4.52
CA LEU A 166 -10.27 -0.13 5.65
C LEU A 166 -10.53 1.32 5.24
N TYR A 167 -9.98 1.74 4.10
CA TYR A 167 -10.21 3.09 3.58
C TYR A 167 -11.70 3.37 3.36
N GLY A 168 -12.45 2.41 2.80
CA GLY A 168 -13.90 2.49 2.67
C GLY A 168 -14.64 2.61 4.00
N ARG A 169 -14.20 1.88 5.05
CA ARG A 169 -14.78 1.99 6.40
C ARG A 169 -14.51 3.35 7.04
N LEU A 170 -13.25 3.81 6.96
CA LEU A 170 -12.87 5.14 7.47
C LEU A 170 -13.63 6.26 6.75
N GLY A 171 -13.78 6.18 5.43
CA GLY A 171 -14.55 7.14 4.64
C GLY A 171 -16.01 7.20 5.06
N LYS A 172 -16.69 6.08 5.23
CA LYS A 172 -18.07 6.02 5.70
C LYS A 172 -18.25 6.59 7.10
N GLN A 173 -17.28 6.39 7.99
CA GLN A 173 -17.35 6.84 9.38
C GLN A 173 -17.02 8.32 9.56
N PHE A 174 -16.06 8.83 8.81
CA PHE A 174 -15.48 10.16 9.02
C PHE A 174 -15.64 11.09 7.82
N TYR A 175 -16.73 10.94 7.05
CA TYR A 175 -16.98 11.77 5.88
C TYR A 175 -17.01 13.25 6.26
N GLU A 176 -15.90 13.93 5.98
CA GLU A 176 -15.81 15.39 6.00
C GLU A 176 -15.13 15.89 4.73
N LYS A 177 -15.46 17.12 4.31
CA LYS A 177 -14.87 17.79 3.13
C LYS A 177 -13.34 17.91 3.16
N GLU A 178 -12.73 17.64 4.29
CA GLU A 178 -11.25 17.62 4.47
C GLU A 178 -10.57 16.33 3.99
N TRP A 179 -11.34 15.33 3.56
CA TRP A 179 -10.77 14.04 3.11
C TRP A 179 -9.80 14.19 1.95
N GLU A 180 -10.08 15.11 1.01
CA GLU A 180 -9.20 15.45 -0.11
C GLU A 180 -7.90 16.13 0.34
N GLN A 181 -7.87 16.75 1.53
CA GLN A 181 -6.68 17.39 2.08
C GLN A 181 -5.66 16.40 2.64
N ASN A 182 -6.04 15.13 2.83
CA ASN A 182 -5.13 14.06 3.26
C ASN A 182 -4.33 13.45 2.10
N LEU A 183 -4.46 13.99 0.88
CA LEU A 183 -3.62 13.61 -0.25
C LEU A 183 -2.18 14.06 0.01
N LEU A 184 -1.28 13.08 0.16
CA LEU A 184 0.14 13.33 0.28
C LEU A 184 0.71 13.72 -1.08
N THR A 185 1.31 14.90 -1.17
CA THR A 185 2.06 15.30 -2.36
C THR A 185 3.52 14.95 -2.14
N PRO A 186 4.10 14.02 -2.91
CA PRO A 186 5.52 13.71 -2.81
C PRO A 186 6.35 14.97 -3.03
N GLY A 187 7.20 15.32 -2.10
CA GLY A 187 8.16 16.44 -2.23
C GLY A 187 8.07 17.53 -1.17
N LYS A 188 7.01 17.62 -0.38
CA LYS A 188 6.91 18.66 0.65
C LYS A 188 7.03 18.19 2.10
N ASN A 189 6.90 16.90 2.40
CA ASN A 189 7.09 16.38 3.76
C ASN A 189 7.62 14.94 3.76
N LEU A 190 8.86 14.78 3.29
CA LEU A 190 9.63 13.52 3.43
C LEU A 190 10.36 13.49 4.78
N PHE A 191 9.64 13.65 5.86
CA PHE A 191 10.18 13.34 7.18
C PHE A 191 9.20 12.38 7.88
N CYS A 192 9.49 11.11 7.74
CA CYS A 192 8.92 10.10 8.62
C CYS A 192 9.99 9.77 9.68
N PRO A 193 9.89 10.29 10.91
CA PRO A 193 10.68 9.77 12.01
C PRO A 193 9.96 8.51 12.48
N HIS A 194 10.44 7.34 12.09
CA HIS A 194 9.99 6.09 12.69
C HIS A 194 11.08 5.44 13.49
N PRO A 195 10.79 5.11 14.73
CA PRO A 195 11.22 3.84 15.25
C PRO A 195 10.18 2.78 14.84
N LEU A 196 10.60 1.84 14.04
CA LEU A 196 9.91 0.58 13.84
C LEU A 196 10.20 -0.29 15.06
N ILE A 197 9.17 -0.69 15.75
CA ILE A 197 9.15 -1.87 16.61
C ILE A 197 8.33 -2.92 15.89
#